data_0ebfa694a674d8e7fdfbcba3ac14844d
#
_entry.id   0ebfa694a674d8e7fdfbcba3ac14844d
#
_cell.length_a   1.000
_cell.length_b   1.000
_cell.length_c   1.000
_cell.angle_alpha   90.00
_cell.angle_beta   90.00
_cell.angle_gamma   90.00
#
_symmetry.space_group_name_H-M   'P 1'
#
loop_
_entity.id
_entity.type
_entity.pdbx_description
1 polymer ?
#
loop_
_entity_poly.entity_id
_entity_poly.type
_entity_poly.pdbx_seq_one_letter_code
_entity_poly.pdbx_strand_id
1 'polypeptide(L)'
;MKKKNKTLRISKRKTLKTIGKAALIVGAANFLPMPWIRKAVAADSITIGIPSSLSTPYGVADDQDHLNGSILAIEAINAKGGVLGRELKTFVPDFDKLSAESTQSAIAACIDKKVHAISNAFTFAPIPGMDMSAKYKAPYLQGNTQRLATEEFRRDPKKYSHVLQTDPSEVNYGWTYPMWLDAMKKSGVWKPTNNKVHIISEQTGYNQTILKAAKEGLKKNGNWELAGDTQIQYPVNDWAPVIQELKKVGAAAIMCNHWMASEEAAFCKQFRADPVPGAIVYVQYGASQPEFLELGRSAMEGFCWSTVLGVYGDKMGEQFRKDYLKRFPEFGTYKKNTMGLVYTGNGYDIINYLAASWNATKALGLNVEDFEKNSTWIRKNPFRGVCGNMDMDNEFQEALHFPDNGFGNQSSTHNNGMGQLFCQIQDVQHKIIWPNDYSQSKLQGCDWW
;
A
#
# COMPACT_ATOMS: atom_id res chain seq x y z
N MET A 1 19.89 -45.59 -13.78
CA MET A 1 18.81 -45.37 -12.81
C MET A 1 18.29 -43.94 -12.96
N LYS A 2 17.11 -43.79 -13.57
CA LYS A 2 16.48 -42.47 -13.83
C LYS A 2 15.64 -42.05 -12.61
N LYS A 3 16.01 -41.01 -11.90
CA LYS A 3 15.13 -40.38 -10.87
C LYS A 3 14.15 -39.43 -11.57
N LYS A 4 12.85 -39.75 -11.43
CA LYS A 4 11.74 -38.95 -11.91
C LYS A 4 11.54 -37.73 -10.97
N ASN A 5 11.68 -36.51 -11.49
CA ASN A 5 11.19 -35.30 -10.85
C ASN A 5 9.66 -35.32 -10.87
N LYS A 6 9.04 -35.30 -9.69
CA LYS A 6 7.61 -35.07 -9.53
C LYS A 6 7.37 -33.57 -9.42
N THR A 7 6.93 -32.96 -10.51
CA THR A 7 6.37 -31.60 -10.53
C THR A 7 4.99 -31.64 -9.85
N LEU A 8 4.84 -30.93 -8.75
CA LEU A 8 3.53 -30.73 -8.11
C LEU A 8 2.67 -29.81 -9.00
N ARG A 9 1.77 -30.37 -9.77
CA ARG A 9 0.68 -29.63 -10.40
C ARG A 9 -0.42 -29.41 -9.35
N ILE A 10 -0.53 -28.19 -8.83
CA ILE A 10 -1.68 -27.76 -8.03
C ILE A 10 -2.86 -27.61 -8.98
N SER A 11 -3.86 -28.45 -8.79
CA SER A 11 -5.04 -28.50 -9.65
C SER A 11 -5.95 -27.29 -9.39
N LYS A 12 -6.08 -26.41 -10.39
CA LYS A 12 -6.98 -25.23 -10.44
C LYS A 12 -8.47 -25.51 -10.13
N ARG A 13 -8.88 -26.75 -9.97
CA ARG A 13 -10.28 -27.15 -9.75
C ARG A 13 -10.71 -27.24 -8.27
N LYS A 14 -9.78 -27.22 -7.30
CA LYS A 14 -10.15 -27.34 -5.88
C LYS A 14 -10.51 -26.01 -5.22
N THR A 15 -9.94 -24.89 -5.66
CA THR A 15 -10.16 -23.57 -5.06
C THR A 15 -11.56 -23.02 -5.33
N LEU A 16 -12.13 -23.30 -6.49
CA LEU A 16 -13.49 -22.84 -6.85
C LEU A 16 -14.63 -23.63 -6.18
N LYS A 17 -14.38 -24.82 -5.63
CA LYS A 17 -15.42 -25.62 -4.96
C LYS A 17 -15.61 -25.30 -3.47
N THR A 18 -14.66 -24.61 -2.85
CA THR A 18 -14.74 -24.25 -1.42
C THR A 18 -15.55 -22.99 -1.17
N ILE A 19 -15.69 -22.13 -2.16
CA ILE A 19 -16.50 -20.90 -2.07
C ILE A 19 -18.01 -21.18 -2.14
N GLY A 20 -18.42 -22.33 -2.66
CA GLY A 20 -19.84 -22.68 -2.87
C GLY A 20 -20.54 -23.44 -1.73
N LYS A 21 -19.87 -23.75 -0.61
CA LYS A 21 -20.45 -24.63 0.45
C LYS A 21 -20.59 -24.00 1.83
N ALA A 22 -20.35 -22.72 2.02
CA ALA A 22 -20.52 -22.05 3.31
C ALA A 22 -21.90 -21.35 3.51
N ALA A 23 -22.89 -21.68 2.71
CA ALA A 23 -24.24 -21.16 2.88
C ALA A 23 -25.21 -22.33 3.06
N LEU A 24 -25.32 -22.87 4.26
CA LEU A 24 -26.50 -23.59 4.77
C LEU A 24 -26.19 -24.26 6.11
N ILE A 25 -26.30 -23.53 7.21
CA ILE A 25 -26.77 -24.06 8.51
C ILE A 25 -27.55 -22.91 9.18
N VAL A 26 -28.86 -22.89 8.98
CA VAL A 26 -29.79 -22.11 9.79
C VAL A 26 -30.47 -23.10 10.73
N GLY A 27 -30.08 -23.03 11.99
CA GLY A 27 -30.78 -23.75 13.08
C GLY A 27 -32.14 -23.14 13.35
N ALA A 28 -33.12 -24.00 13.52
CA ALA A 28 -34.51 -23.66 13.84
C ALA A 28 -34.62 -22.92 15.18
N ALA A 29 -35.17 -21.73 15.17
CA ALA A 29 -35.67 -21.04 16.36
C ALA A 29 -37.09 -20.55 16.11
N ASN A 30 -37.95 -20.84 17.07
CA ASN A 30 -39.39 -20.72 17.14
C ASN A 30 -39.99 -19.43 16.55
N PHE A 31 -40.97 -19.62 15.67
CA PHE A 31 -41.81 -18.57 15.10
C PHE A 31 -42.82 -18.05 16.14
N LEU A 32 -42.74 -16.75 16.48
CA LEU A 32 -43.85 -15.95 16.90
C LEU A 32 -44.38 -15.17 15.68
N PRO A 33 -45.70 -15.08 15.47
CA PRO A 33 -46.26 -14.37 14.33
C PRO A 33 -46.13 -12.85 14.55
N MET A 34 -45.22 -12.20 13.79
CA MET A 34 -45.19 -10.74 13.66
C MET A 34 -46.06 -10.29 12.48
N PRO A 35 -46.99 -9.34 12.69
CA PRO A 35 -47.82 -8.80 11.63
C PRO A 35 -46.99 -7.77 10.82
N TRP A 36 -47.06 -7.91 9.49
CA TRP A 36 -46.67 -6.90 8.50
C TRP A 36 -45.16 -6.60 8.34
N ILE A 37 -44.36 -7.56 7.91
CA ILE A 37 -43.18 -7.24 7.17
C ILE A 37 -43.64 -6.88 5.75
N ARG A 38 -43.69 -5.58 5.43
CA ARG A 38 -43.68 -5.15 4.00
C ARG A 38 -42.45 -5.81 3.40
N LYS A 39 -42.62 -6.60 2.32
CA LYS A 39 -41.53 -7.00 1.46
C LYS A 39 -40.83 -5.70 1.04
N ALA A 40 -39.72 -5.35 1.65
CA ALA A 40 -38.86 -4.35 1.13
C ALA A 40 -38.48 -4.85 -0.28
N VAL A 41 -38.84 -4.09 -1.30
CA VAL A 41 -38.27 -4.29 -2.63
C VAL A 41 -36.77 -4.30 -2.37
N ALA A 42 -36.10 -5.41 -2.70
CA ALA A 42 -34.67 -5.52 -2.48
C ALA A 42 -34.04 -4.35 -3.25
N ALA A 43 -33.55 -3.37 -2.52
CA ALA A 43 -32.88 -2.24 -3.12
C ALA A 43 -31.68 -2.78 -3.91
N ASP A 44 -31.48 -2.30 -5.13
CA ASP A 44 -30.38 -2.74 -5.97
C ASP A 44 -29.05 -2.60 -5.20
N SER A 45 -28.19 -3.63 -5.30
CA SER A 45 -26.90 -3.62 -4.60
C SER A 45 -26.00 -2.51 -5.15
N ILE A 46 -25.11 -2.01 -4.31
CA ILE A 46 -24.02 -1.11 -4.71
C ILE A 46 -22.81 -1.99 -5.10
N THR A 47 -22.41 -1.95 -6.36
CA THR A 47 -21.27 -2.73 -6.84
C THR A 47 -20.02 -1.87 -6.89
N ILE A 48 -18.92 -2.34 -6.31
CA ILE A 48 -17.60 -1.70 -6.36
C ILE A 48 -16.69 -2.55 -7.25
N GLY A 49 -16.10 -1.92 -8.25
CA GLY A 49 -15.06 -2.53 -9.09
C GLY A 49 -13.73 -2.54 -8.35
N ILE A 50 -13.09 -3.70 -8.26
CA ILE A 50 -11.78 -3.85 -7.62
C ILE A 50 -10.86 -4.58 -8.61
N PRO A 51 -10.32 -3.87 -9.63
CA PRO A 51 -9.32 -4.46 -10.51
C PRO A 51 -8.15 -5.00 -9.68
N SER A 52 -7.79 -6.27 -9.88
CA SER A 52 -6.76 -6.91 -9.07
C SER A 52 -5.89 -7.82 -9.93
N SER A 53 -4.58 -7.71 -9.80
CA SER A 53 -3.60 -8.54 -10.52
C SER A 53 -3.38 -9.84 -9.74
N LEU A 54 -4.19 -10.86 -10.03
CA LEU A 54 -4.23 -12.12 -9.29
C LEU A 54 -3.63 -13.31 -10.04
N SER A 55 -3.44 -13.20 -11.36
CA SER A 55 -2.93 -14.29 -12.21
C SER A 55 -1.55 -14.03 -12.80
N THR A 56 -1.02 -12.81 -12.69
CA THR A 56 0.32 -12.45 -13.18
C THR A 56 1.41 -12.81 -12.15
N PRO A 57 2.67 -12.97 -12.57
CA PRO A 57 3.75 -13.31 -11.64
C PRO A 57 4.22 -12.15 -10.76
N TYR A 58 3.71 -10.91 -10.96
CA TYR A 58 4.22 -9.70 -10.32
C TYR A 58 3.16 -9.03 -9.44
N GLY A 59 3.52 -8.74 -8.18
CA GLY A 59 2.72 -7.94 -7.28
C GLY A 59 1.37 -8.53 -6.88
N VAL A 60 1.19 -9.83 -7.02
CA VAL A 60 -0.06 -10.54 -6.65
C VAL A 60 -0.37 -10.34 -5.17
N ALA A 61 0.64 -10.33 -4.30
CA ALA A 61 0.45 -10.18 -2.86
C ALA A 61 -0.22 -8.84 -2.53
N ASP A 62 0.19 -7.74 -3.16
CA ASP A 62 -0.36 -6.41 -2.91
C ASP A 62 -1.83 -6.29 -3.30
N ASP A 63 -2.20 -6.84 -4.47
CA ASP A 63 -3.60 -6.82 -4.93
C ASP A 63 -4.48 -7.77 -4.14
N GLN A 64 -3.96 -8.95 -3.76
CA GLN A 64 -4.67 -9.86 -2.87
C GLN A 64 -4.91 -9.22 -1.50
N ASP A 65 -3.93 -8.52 -0.96
CA ASP A 65 -4.02 -7.78 0.29
C ASP A 65 -5.07 -6.67 0.20
N HIS A 66 -5.05 -5.87 -0.88
CA HIS A 66 -6.05 -4.83 -1.12
C HIS A 66 -7.47 -5.41 -1.23
N LEU A 67 -7.63 -6.49 -1.98
CA LEU A 67 -8.90 -7.18 -2.12
C LEU A 67 -9.39 -7.74 -0.79
N ASN A 68 -8.52 -8.37 0.00
CA ASN A 68 -8.88 -8.91 1.32
C ASN A 68 -9.29 -7.80 2.29
N GLY A 69 -8.55 -6.68 2.33
CA GLY A 69 -8.93 -5.51 3.12
C GLY A 69 -10.29 -4.95 2.71
N SER A 70 -10.53 -4.85 1.41
CA SER A 70 -11.82 -4.42 0.86
C SER A 70 -12.96 -5.36 1.24
N ILE A 71 -12.76 -6.67 1.15
CA ILE A 71 -13.74 -7.69 1.54
C ILE A 71 -14.06 -7.59 3.04
N LEU A 72 -13.04 -7.42 3.89
CA LEU A 72 -13.24 -7.26 5.34
C LEU A 72 -14.16 -6.08 5.65
N ALA A 73 -13.93 -4.93 5.00
CA ALA A 73 -14.77 -3.74 5.16
C ALA A 73 -16.20 -3.98 4.65
N ILE A 74 -16.36 -4.57 3.46
CA ILE A 74 -17.66 -4.88 2.85
C ILE A 74 -18.47 -5.81 3.75
N GLU A 75 -17.89 -6.89 4.26
CA GLU A 75 -18.54 -7.82 5.17
C GLU A 75 -19.00 -7.11 6.45
N ALA A 76 -18.16 -6.26 7.04
CA ALA A 76 -18.50 -5.51 8.25
C ALA A 76 -19.61 -4.48 8.01
N ILE A 77 -19.64 -3.82 6.85
CA ILE A 77 -20.69 -2.87 6.47
C ILE A 77 -22.00 -3.60 6.19
N ASN A 78 -21.97 -4.69 5.45
CA ASN A 78 -23.15 -5.48 5.10
C ASN A 78 -23.79 -6.12 6.34
N ALA A 79 -23.00 -6.56 7.32
CA ALA A 79 -23.49 -7.06 8.60
C ALA A 79 -24.29 -6.01 9.41
N LYS A 80 -24.08 -4.72 9.13
CA LYS A 80 -24.80 -3.59 9.72
C LYS A 80 -25.98 -3.08 8.85
N GLY A 81 -26.33 -3.79 7.79
CA GLY A 81 -27.43 -3.45 6.88
C GLY A 81 -27.00 -2.72 5.59
N GLY A 82 -25.71 -2.71 5.29
CA GLY A 82 -25.15 -2.14 4.07
C GLY A 82 -25.09 -0.61 4.10
N VAL A 83 -25.02 0.00 2.91
CA VAL A 83 -25.02 1.46 2.72
C VAL A 83 -26.39 1.89 2.23
N LEU A 84 -27.05 2.78 2.95
CA LEU A 84 -28.41 3.26 2.62
C LEU A 84 -29.44 2.10 2.49
N GLY A 85 -29.25 0.99 3.22
CA GLY A 85 -30.07 -0.21 3.12
C GLY A 85 -29.78 -1.08 1.90
N ARG A 86 -28.72 -0.79 1.13
CA ARG A 86 -28.26 -1.54 -0.05
C ARG A 86 -27.00 -2.36 0.32
N GLU A 87 -26.98 -3.61 -0.11
CA GLU A 87 -25.82 -4.49 0.05
C GLU A 87 -24.65 -4.01 -0.83
N LEU A 88 -23.43 -4.01 -0.30
CA LEU A 88 -22.21 -3.82 -1.08
C LEU A 88 -21.79 -5.14 -1.74
N LYS A 89 -21.43 -5.09 -3.01
CA LYS A 89 -20.90 -6.21 -3.80
C LYS A 89 -19.62 -5.83 -4.49
N THR A 90 -18.77 -6.81 -4.74
CA THR A 90 -17.53 -6.63 -5.50
C THR A 90 -17.69 -7.12 -6.94
N PHE A 91 -16.98 -6.46 -7.85
CA PHE A 91 -16.66 -6.95 -9.17
C PHE A 91 -15.14 -6.89 -9.34
N VAL A 92 -14.49 -8.04 -9.55
CA VAL A 92 -13.01 -8.16 -9.50
C VAL A 92 -12.52 -8.61 -10.88
N PRO A 93 -12.26 -7.69 -11.81
CA PRO A 93 -11.58 -8.03 -13.06
C PRO A 93 -10.10 -8.28 -12.79
N ASP A 94 -9.59 -9.40 -13.30
CA ASP A 94 -8.16 -9.72 -13.24
C ASP A 94 -7.41 -8.97 -14.35
N PHE A 95 -6.21 -8.45 -14.07
CA PHE A 95 -5.43 -7.71 -15.05
C PHE A 95 -3.92 -7.86 -14.84
N ASP A 96 -3.15 -7.57 -15.86
CA ASP A 96 -1.71 -7.42 -15.74
C ASP A 96 -1.36 -5.95 -15.47
N LYS A 97 -0.90 -5.65 -14.24
CA LYS A 97 -0.57 -4.28 -13.80
C LYS A 97 0.63 -3.66 -14.50
N LEU A 98 1.46 -4.44 -15.20
CA LEU A 98 2.56 -3.94 -16.03
C LEU A 98 2.07 -3.52 -17.42
N SER A 99 0.90 -3.99 -17.85
CA SER A 99 0.33 -3.71 -19.17
C SER A 99 -0.65 -2.55 -19.14
N ALA A 100 -0.36 -1.52 -19.92
CA ALA A 100 -1.26 -0.38 -20.13
C ALA A 100 -2.61 -0.81 -20.73
N GLU A 101 -2.59 -1.72 -21.71
CA GLU A 101 -3.79 -2.27 -22.36
C GLU A 101 -4.63 -3.09 -21.39
N SER A 102 -3.99 -3.93 -20.59
CA SER A 102 -4.68 -4.74 -19.58
C SER A 102 -5.32 -3.85 -18.50
N THR A 103 -4.62 -2.81 -18.04
CA THR A 103 -5.16 -1.82 -17.10
C THR A 103 -6.40 -1.13 -17.69
N GLN A 104 -6.32 -0.68 -18.95
CA GLN A 104 -7.45 -0.05 -19.64
C GLN A 104 -8.63 -1.00 -19.75
N SER A 105 -8.39 -2.26 -20.12
CA SER A 105 -9.43 -3.29 -20.28
C SER A 105 -10.13 -3.63 -18.97
N ALA A 106 -9.40 -3.68 -17.85
CA ALA A 106 -9.99 -3.92 -16.54
C ALA A 106 -10.92 -2.78 -16.09
N ILE A 107 -10.53 -1.53 -16.36
CA ILE A 107 -11.38 -0.36 -16.08
C ILE A 107 -12.60 -0.35 -17.02
N ALA A 108 -12.43 -0.69 -18.30
CA ALA A 108 -13.56 -0.84 -19.23
C ALA A 108 -14.56 -1.89 -18.74
N ALA A 109 -14.10 -3.03 -18.26
CA ALA A 109 -14.95 -4.08 -17.67
C ALA A 109 -15.73 -3.57 -16.44
N CYS A 110 -15.13 -2.73 -15.61
CA CYS A 110 -15.83 -2.07 -14.50
C CYS A 110 -16.96 -1.16 -15.00
N ILE A 111 -16.70 -0.39 -16.05
CA ILE A 111 -17.70 0.51 -16.68
C ILE A 111 -18.85 -0.28 -17.26
N ASP A 112 -18.56 -1.34 -18.02
CA ASP A 112 -19.57 -2.22 -18.62
C ASP A 112 -20.43 -2.91 -17.56
N LYS A 113 -19.84 -3.24 -16.42
CA LYS A 113 -20.53 -3.77 -15.24
C LYS A 113 -21.37 -2.73 -14.51
N LYS A 114 -21.24 -1.45 -14.85
CA LYS A 114 -21.90 -0.30 -14.23
C LYS A 114 -21.61 -0.22 -12.71
N VAL A 115 -20.33 -0.33 -12.35
CA VAL A 115 -19.92 -0.22 -10.95
C VAL A 115 -20.16 1.20 -10.42
N HIS A 116 -20.43 1.33 -9.12
CA HIS A 116 -20.73 2.61 -8.48
C HIS A 116 -19.47 3.35 -8.01
N ALA A 117 -18.37 2.62 -7.86
CA ALA A 117 -17.03 3.15 -7.59
C ALA A 117 -15.97 2.15 -8.05
N ILE A 118 -14.74 2.63 -8.21
CA ILE A 118 -13.56 1.81 -8.47
C ILE A 118 -12.60 1.97 -7.29
N SER A 119 -12.11 0.85 -6.77
CA SER A 119 -11.05 0.77 -5.75
C SER A 119 -9.89 -0.04 -6.33
N ASN A 120 -8.70 0.55 -6.42
CA ASN A 120 -7.54 -0.12 -7.02
C ASN A 120 -6.31 0.03 -6.12
N ALA A 121 -5.52 -1.04 -5.97
CA ALA A 121 -4.26 -0.96 -5.26
C ALA A 121 -3.29 -0.05 -6.02
N PHE A 122 -2.68 -0.58 -7.06
CA PHE A 122 -1.84 0.19 -7.96
C PHE A 122 -1.68 -0.48 -9.33
N THR A 123 -1.18 0.30 -10.30
CA THR A 123 -0.72 -0.19 -11.60
C THR A 123 0.51 0.62 -12.03
N PHE A 124 1.42 0.01 -12.77
CA PHE A 124 2.58 0.72 -13.33
C PHE A 124 2.20 1.65 -14.49
N ALA A 125 1.02 1.46 -15.08
CA ALA A 125 0.49 2.27 -16.18
C ALA A 125 -0.89 2.86 -15.81
N PRO A 126 -0.97 3.85 -14.89
CA PRO A 126 -2.25 4.36 -14.39
C PRO A 126 -3.04 5.18 -15.43
N ILE A 127 -2.35 5.95 -16.27
CA ILE A 127 -2.98 6.92 -17.18
C ILE A 127 -4.03 6.30 -18.12
N PRO A 128 -3.75 5.19 -18.82
CA PRO A 128 -4.76 4.58 -19.70
C PRO A 128 -6.05 4.16 -18.98
N GLY A 129 -5.96 3.65 -17.76
CA GLY A 129 -7.11 3.32 -16.93
C GLY A 129 -7.88 4.55 -16.47
N MET A 130 -7.18 5.61 -16.06
CA MET A 130 -7.76 6.89 -15.69
C MET A 130 -8.49 7.54 -16.89
N ASP A 131 -7.89 7.51 -18.08
CA ASP A 131 -8.48 8.01 -19.31
C ASP A 131 -9.75 7.26 -19.68
N MET A 132 -9.75 5.94 -19.53
CA MET A 132 -10.94 5.11 -19.77
C MET A 132 -12.09 5.51 -18.83
N SER A 133 -11.80 5.79 -17.56
CA SER A 133 -12.81 6.18 -16.56
C SER A 133 -13.34 7.60 -16.74
N ALA A 134 -12.64 8.48 -17.51
CA ALA A 134 -12.90 9.91 -17.57
C ALA A 134 -14.30 10.32 -18.06
N LYS A 135 -14.97 9.48 -18.85
CA LYS A 135 -16.35 9.72 -19.30
C LYS A 135 -17.38 9.13 -18.34
N TYR A 136 -17.01 8.06 -17.62
CA TYR A 136 -17.92 7.37 -16.71
C TYR A 136 -18.10 8.10 -15.38
N LYS A 137 -17.02 8.69 -14.87
CA LYS A 137 -17.01 9.57 -13.69
C LYS A 137 -17.40 8.95 -12.35
N ALA A 138 -17.58 7.62 -12.24
CA ALA A 138 -17.71 6.99 -10.93
C ALA A 138 -16.47 7.28 -10.08
N PRO A 139 -16.60 7.50 -8.74
CA PRO A 139 -15.46 7.70 -7.87
C PRO A 139 -14.41 6.61 -8.07
N TYR A 140 -13.18 7.00 -8.38
CA TYR A 140 -12.05 6.10 -8.59
C TYR A 140 -10.96 6.43 -7.57
N LEU A 141 -10.87 5.64 -6.52
CA LEU A 141 -9.90 5.77 -5.44
C LEU A 141 -8.80 4.74 -5.63
N GLN A 142 -7.56 5.18 -5.55
CA GLN A 142 -6.39 4.34 -5.78
C GLN A 142 -5.27 4.59 -4.78
N GLY A 143 -4.54 3.52 -4.41
CA GLY A 143 -3.32 3.57 -3.62
C GLY A 143 -2.06 3.55 -4.49
N ASN A 144 -2.03 4.34 -5.55
CA ASN A 144 -1.05 4.16 -6.63
C ASN A 144 0.35 4.73 -6.32
N THR A 145 0.47 5.59 -5.35
CA THR A 145 1.73 6.26 -4.93
C THR A 145 2.56 6.91 -6.05
N GLN A 146 2.01 7.17 -7.22
CA GLN A 146 2.78 7.66 -8.37
C GLN A 146 2.55 9.13 -8.66
N ARG A 147 3.61 9.94 -8.57
CA ARG A 147 3.63 11.36 -8.99
C ARG A 147 3.19 11.52 -10.44
N LEU A 148 3.52 10.56 -11.30
CA LEU A 148 3.07 10.55 -12.70
C LEU A 148 1.53 10.69 -12.82
N ALA A 149 0.79 9.97 -12.00
CA ALA A 149 -0.68 10.05 -12.00
C ALA A 149 -1.17 11.40 -11.46
N THR A 150 -0.61 11.86 -10.34
CA THR A 150 -1.05 13.09 -9.68
C THR A 150 -0.68 14.36 -10.45
N GLU A 151 0.39 14.33 -11.24
CA GLU A 151 0.70 15.40 -12.20
C GLU A 151 -0.33 15.48 -13.33
N GLU A 152 -0.90 14.35 -13.78
CA GLU A 152 -2.01 14.37 -14.74
C GLU A 152 -3.30 14.96 -14.12
N PHE A 153 -3.60 14.68 -12.84
CA PHE A 153 -4.72 15.31 -12.14
C PHE A 153 -4.56 16.83 -12.11
N ARG A 154 -3.35 17.30 -11.79
CA ARG A 154 -3.02 18.72 -11.77
C ARG A 154 -3.11 19.36 -13.15
N ARG A 155 -2.70 18.65 -14.20
CA ARG A 155 -2.71 19.13 -15.59
C ARG A 155 -4.13 19.27 -16.13
N ASP A 156 -5.02 18.33 -15.84
CA ASP A 156 -6.42 18.35 -16.26
C ASP A 156 -7.37 17.96 -15.12
N PRO A 157 -7.55 18.84 -14.12
CA PRO A 157 -8.35 18.54 -12.93
C PRO A 157 -9.82 18.33 -13.24
N LYS A 158 -10.32 18.83 -14.40
CA LYS A 158 -11.70 18.61 -14.82
C LYS A 158 -11.89 17.21 -15.39
N LYS A 159 -10.96 16.74 -16.21
CA LYS A 159 -10.96 15.38 -16.77
C LYS A 159 -10.90 14.33 -15.67
N TYR A 160 -10.02 14.52 -14.71
CA TYR A 160 -9.76 13.55 -13.64
C TYR A 160 -10.40 13.90 -12.28
N SER A 161 -11.45 14.73 -12.28
CA SER A 161 -12.12 15.18 -11.04
C SER A 161 -12.66 14.07 -10.15
N HIS A 162 -12.81 12.86 -10.68
CA HIS A 162 -13.33 11.67 -10.04
C HIS A 162 -12.24 10.68 -9.60
N VAL A 163 -10.98 10.92 -9.99
CA VAL A 163 -9.83 10.06 -9.64
C VAL A 163 -9.10 10.67 -8.46
N LEU A 164 -8.94 9.91 -7.39
CA LEU A 164 -8.33 10.36 -6.15
C LEU A 164 -7.26 9.38 -5.71
N GLN A 165 -6.06 9.86 -5.41
CA GLN A 165 -4.99 9.06 -4.85
C GLN A 165 -5.05 9.13 -3.33
N THR A 166 -5.34 8.00 -2.69
CA THR A 166 -5.61 7.89 -1.26
C THR A 166 -4.36 7.89 -0.39
N ASP A 167 -3.21 8.12 -1.00
CA ASP A 167 -1.89 8.13 -0.38
C ASP A 167 -0.99 9.21 -1.01
N PRO A 168 0.08 9.63 -0.31
CA PRO A 168 1.09 10.53 -0.88
C PRO A 168 1.91 9.87 -1.98
N SER A 169 2.42 10.65 -2.92
CA SER A 169 3.27 10.15 -4.01
C SER A 169 4.64 9.66 -3.51
N GLU A 170 5.28 8.78 -4.31
CA GLU A 170 6.56 8.12 -4.08
C GLU A 170 7.73 9.08 -3.86
N VAL A 171 7.65 10.31 -4.33
CA VAL A 171 8.69 11.32 -4.09
C VAL A 171 8.98 11.52 -2.60
N ASN A 172 8.00 11.30 -1.74
CA ASN A 172 8.14 11.43 -0.30
C ASN A 172 9.08 10.38 0.30
N TYR A 173 9.24 9.20 -0.31
CA TYR A 173 10.27 8.24 0.11
C TYR A 173 11.67 8.85 0.07
N GLY A 174 11.96 9.59 -0.98
CA GLY A 174 13.25 10.26 -1.14
C GLY A 174 13.37 11.53 -0.31
N TRP A 175 12.35 12.43 -0.35
CA TRP A 175 12.41 13.72 0.32
C TRP A 175 12.48 13.59 1.85
N THR A 176 11.82 12.59 2.43
CA THR A 176 11.77 12.38 3.89
C THR A 176 12.97 11.56 4.40
N TYR A 177 13.66 10.83 3.53
CA TYR A 177 14.78 9.96 3.92
C TYR A 177 15.85 10.65 4.79
N PRO A 178 16.42 11.83 4.40
CA PRO A 178 17.43 12.49 5.22
C PRO A 178 16.89 12.99 6.57
N MET A 179 15.62 13.37 6.65
CA MET A 179 14.96 13.73 7.92
C MET A 179 14.87 12.52 8.85
N TRP A 180 14.54 11.35 8.31
CA TRP A 180 14.56 10.10 9.06
C TRP A 180 15.97 9.75 9.54
N LEU A 181 17.01 9.91 8.72
CA LEU A 181 18.41 9.71 9.15
C LEU A 181 18.78 10.61 10.31
N ASP A 182 18.37 11.89 10.29
CA ASP A 182 18.58 12.82 11.41
C ASP A 182 17.88 12.33 12.69
N ALA A 183 16.66 11.82 12.57
CA ALA A 183 15.92 11.26 13.70
C ALA A 183 16.60 10.01 14.26
N MET A 184 17.11 9.11 13.42
CA MET A 184 17.83 7.90 13.84
C MET A 184 19.15 8.25 14.52
N LYS A 185 19.92 9.19 13.98
CA LYS A 185 21.13 9.72 14.63
C LYS A 185 20.81 10.34 16.00
N LYS A 186 19.75 11.14 16.09
CA LYS A 186 19.30 11.78 17.32
C LYS A 186 18.85 10.77 18.39
N SER A 187 18.42 9.57 18.01
CA SER A 187 18.06 8.51 18.97
C SER A 187 19.22 8.07 19.85
N GLY A 188 20.47 8.24 19.37
CA GLY A 188 21.70 7.84 20.05
C GLY A 188 21.99 6.34 19.99
N VAL A 189 21.08 5.53 19.45
CA VAL A 189 21.26 4.08 19.23
C VAL A 189 22.20 3.83 18.05
N TRP A 190 21.92 4.45 16.91
CA TRP A 190 22.82 4.46 15.77
C TRP A 190 23.76 5.67 15.84
N LYS A 191 25.07 5.40 15.74
CA LYS A 191 26.13 6.40 15.78
C LYS A 191 26.87 6.37 14.44
N PRO A 192 26.47 7.21 13.45
CA PRO A 192 27.07 7.20 12.12
C PRO A 192 28.55 7.55 12.20
N THR A 193 29.39 6.81 11.47
CA THR A 193 30.85 7.01 11.39
C THR A 193 31.22 8.22 10.54
N ASN A 194 30.30 8.67 9.68
CA ASN A 194 30.43 9.83 8.81
C ASN A 194 29.04 10.32 8.37
N ASN A 195 28.95 11.30 7.49
CA ASN A 195 27.68 11.83 6.96
C ASN A 195 27.40 11.39 5.50
N LYS A 196 28.08 10.36 5.01
CA LYS A 196 27.92 9.88 3.64
C LYS A 196 26.71 8.98 3.49
N VAL A 197 25.99 9.17 2.39
CA VAL A 197 24.88 8.33 1.92
C VAL A 197 25.25 7.71 0.59
N HIS A 198 25.00 6.44 0.40
CA HIS A 198 25.04 5.77 -0.88
C HIS A 198 23.66 5.25 -1.25
N ILE A 199 23.24 5.45 -2.50
CA ILE A 199 21.94 5.00 -2.99
C ILE A 199 22.16 3.95 -4.08
N ILE A 200 21.55 2.78 -3.90
CA ILE A 200 21.39 1.78 -4.96
C ILE A 200 20.00 2.01 -5.54
N SER A 201 19.86 2.08 -6.86
CA SER A 201 18.56 2.31 -7.48
C SER A 201 18.32 1.44 -8.70
N GLU A 202 17.19 0.78 -8.73
CA GLU A 202 16.69 0.07 -9.90
C GLU A 202 16.16 1.07 -10.94
N GLN A 203 16.12 0.68 -12.23
CA GLN A 203 15.94 1.61 -13.36
C GLN A 203 14.49 1.86 -13.77
N THR A 204 13.47 1.31 -13.08
CA THR A 204 12.08 1.66 -13.38
C THR A 204 11.79 3.14 -13.12
N GLY A 205 10.83 3.70 -13.83
CA GLY A 205 10.42 5.10 -13.67
C GLY A 205 10.05 5.45 -12.22
N TYR A 206 9.41 4.54 -11.50
CA TYR A 206 9.08 4.67 -10.10
C TYR A 206 10.34 4.86 -9.22
N ASN A 207 11.32 3.96 -9.34
CA ASN A 207 12.54 4.04 -8.55
C ASN A 207 13.42 5.24 -8.94
N GLN A 208 13.44 5.62 -10.21
CA GLN A 208 14.17 6.82 -10.66
C GLN A 208 13.55 8.12 -10.13
N THR A 209 12.23 8.16 -9.97
CA THR A 209 11.53 9.28 -9.30
C THR A 209 11.95 9.38 -7.83
N ILE A 210 12.02 8.26 -7.10
CA ILE A 210 12.48 8.21 -5.71
C ILE A 210 13.96 8.62 -5.60
N LEU A 211 14.83 8.12 -6.49
CA LEU A 211 16.24 8.50 -6.52
C LEU A 211 16.43 10.00 -6.71
N LYS A 212 15.71 10.59 -7.66
CA LYS A 212 15.71 12.04 -7.86
C LYS A 212 15.28 12.79 -6.62
N ALA A 213 14.18 12.38 -6.01
CA ALA A 213 13.65 12.97 -4.79
C ALA A 213 14.63 12.81 -3.61
N ALA A 214 15.33 11.66 -3.48
CA ALA A 214 16.34 11.47 -2.45
C ALA A 214 17.52 12.43 -2.62
N LYS A 215 18.00 12.63 -3.86
CA LYS A 215 19.05 13.62 -4.16
C LYS A 215 18.61 15.04 -3.80
N GLU A 216 17.37 15.41 -4.11
CA GLU A 216 16.78 16.71 -3.75
C GLU A 216 16.66 16.84 -2.23
N GLY A 217 16.18 15.81 -1.54
CA GLY A 217 16.05 15.77 -0.09
C GLY A 217 17.38 15.93 0.63
N LEU A 218 18.40 15.17 0.23
CA LEU A 218 19.76 15.27 0.77
C LEU A 218 20.33 16.69 0.58
N LYS A 219 20.20 17.25 -0.63
CA LYS A 219 20.66 18.60 -0.93
C LYS A 219 19.97 19.66 -0.06
N LYS A 220 18.66 19.53 0.15
CA LYS A 220 17.88 20.48 0.96
C LYS A 220 18.18 20.35 2.45
N ASN A 221 18.33 19.11 2.94
CA ASN A 221 18.63 18.83 4.34
C ASN A 221 20.03 19.32 4.75
N GLY A 222 21.04 19.10 3.91
CA GLY A 222 22.40 19.59 4.08
C GLY A 222 23.23 18.90 5.17
N ASN A 223 22.67 18.01 5.98
CA ASN A 223 23.39 17.25 7.02
C ASN A 223 24.09 16.01 6.45
N TRP A 224 23.64 15.54 5.29
CA TRP A 224 24.08 14.30 4.66
C TRP A 224 24.60 14.56 3.25
N GLU A 225 25.67 13.89 2.90
CA GLU A 225 26.35 13.99 1.60
C GLU A 225 26.06 12.75 0.75
N LEU A 226 25.60 12.93 -0.48
CA LEU A 226 25.52 11.84 -1.45
C LEU A 226 26.94 11.47 -1.91
N ALA A 227 27.46 10.36 -1.42
CA ALA A 227 28.81 9.87 -1.74
C ALA A 227 28.85 9.03 -3.02
N GLY A 228 27.69 8.56 -3.49
CA GLY A 228 27.57 7.82 -4.75
C GLY A 228 26.15 7.28 -4.96
N ASP A 229 25.87 6.90 -6.20
CA ASP A 229 24.70 6.09 -6.54
C ASP A 229 25.10 4.96 -7.51
N THR A 230 24.55 3.77 -7.27
CA THR A 230 24.76 2.59 -8.10
C THR A 230 23.44 2.23 -8.78
N GLN A 231 23.45 2.27 -10.11
CA GLN A 231 22.31 1.82 -10.90
C GLN A 231 22.34 0.31 -11.07
N ILE A 232 21.22 -0.34 -10.80
CA ILE A 232 21.04 -1.77 -10.98
C ILE A 232 19.90 -2.06 -11.94
N GLN A 233 19.96 -3.20 -12.58
CA GLN A 233 18.92 -3.67 -13.50
C GLN A 233 18.33 -4.98 -12.96
N TYR A 234 17.02 -5.05 -12.91
CA TYR A 234 16.29 -6.26 -12.54
C TYR A 234 16.35 -7.32 -13.67
N PRO A 235 16.54 -8.60 -13.35
CA PRO A 235 16.89 -9.15 -12.04
C PRO A 235 18.40 -9.01 -11.72
N VAL A 236 18.72 -8.83 -10.43
CA VAL A 236 20.12 -8.81 -9.97
C VAL A 236 20.56 -10.23 -9.63
N ASN A 237 21.42 -10.80 -10.44
CA ASN A 237 21.89 -12.17 -10.25
C ASN A 237 22.88 -12.34 -9.09
N ASP A 238 23.66 -11.28 -8.80
CA ASP A 238 24.68 -11.28 -7.75
C ASP A 238 24.84 -9.87 -7.16
N TRP A 239 24.69 -9.73 -5.87
CA TRP A 239 24.83 -8.47 -5.14
C TRP A 239 26.26 -8.20 -4.67
N ALA A 240 27.18 -9.19 -4.76
CA ALA A 240 28.53 -9.04 -4.27
C ALA A 240 29.29 -7.83 -4.89
N PRO A 241 29.23 -7.55 -6.21
CA PRO A 241 29.87 -6.37 -6.77
C PRO A 241 29.33 -5.05 -6.20
N VAL A 242 28.03 -4.97 -5.97
CA VAL A 242 27.37 -3.80 -5.37
C VAL A 242 27.84 -3.63 -3.93
N ILE A 243 27.89 -4.69 -3.15
CA ILE A 243 28.34 -4.68 -1.75
C ILE A 243 29.82 -4.26 -1.67
N GLN A 244 30.67 -4.71 -2.58
CA GLN A 244 32.08 -4.28 -2.63
C GLN A 244 32.21 -2.78 -2.92
N GLU A 245 31.37 -2.21 -3.78
CA GLU A 245 31.34 -0.76 -4.00
C GLU A 245 30.87 0.00 -2.75
N LEU A 246 29.83 -0.51 -2.07
CA LEU A 246 29.37 0.07 -0.80
C LEU A 246 30.49 0.09 0.26
N LYS A 247 31.27 -0.99 0.36
CA LYS A 247 32.43 -1.08 1.27
C LYS A 247 33.53 -0.10 0.92
N LYS A 248 33.82 0.06 -0.35
CA LYS A 248 34.81 1.02 -0.85
C LYS A 248 34.42 2.46 -0.53
N VAL A 249 33.14 2.81 -0.70
CA VAL A 249 32.61 4.14 -0.35
C VAL A 249 32.54 4.35 1.16
N GLY A 250 32.22 3.31 1.91
CA GLY A 250 32.14 3.35 3.37
C GLY A 250 31.07 4.31 3.89
N ALA A 251 29.93 4.42 3.20
CA ALA A 251 28.85 5.32 3.59
C ALA A 251 28.19 4.85 4.88
N ALA A 252 27.94 5.78 5.82
CA ALA A 252 27.23 5.48 7.06
C ALA A 252 25.75 5.18 6.85
N ALA A 253 25.15 5.61 5.75
CA ALA A 253 23.76 5.32 5.42
C ALA A 253 23.66 4.78 3.98
N ILE A 254 22.89 3.71 3.81
CA ILE A 254 22.68 3.03 2.54
C ILE A 254 21.19 2.95 2.26
N MET A 255 20.78 3.37 1.07
CA MET A 255 19.41 3.21 0.57
C MET A 255 19.42 2.23 -0.60
N CYS A 256 18.75 1.10 -0.47
CA CYS A 256 18.45 0.19 -1.57
C CYS A 256 17.06 0.49 -2.08
N ASN A 257 16.98 1.23 -3.17
CA ASN A 257 15.74 1.66 -3.79
C ASN A 257 15.31 0.65 -4.85
N HIS A 258 14.55 -0.35 -4.41
CA HIS A 258 13.98 -1.41 -5.23
C HIS A 258 12.50 -1.61 -4.88
N TRP A 259 11.74 -2.30 -5.71
CA TRP A 259 10.31 -2.52 -5.50
C TRP A 259 9.93 -4.00 -5.26
N MET A 260 10.87 -4.93 -5.43
CA MET A 260 10.62 -6.37 -5.37
C MET A 260 11.20 -7.01 -4.12
N ALA A 261 10.35 -7.69 -3.36
CA ALA A 261 10.70 -8.33 -2.10
C ALA A 261 11.84 -9.35 -2.21
N SER A 262 11.84 -10.18 -3.27
CA SER A 262 12.85 -11.21 -3.49
C SER A 262 14.26 -10.62 -3.69
N GLU A 263 14.34 -9.52 -4.43
CA GLU A 263 15.60 -8.81 -4.70
C GLU A 263 16.14 -8.14 -3.44
N GLU A 264 15.29 -7.44 -2.69
CA GLU A 264 15.69 -6.82 -1.42
C GLU A 264 16.09 -7.87 -0.37
N ALA A 265 15.37 -9.01 -0.31
CA ALA A 265 15.75 -10.10 0.58
C ALA A 265 17.10 -10.72 0.19
N ALA A 266 17.38 -10.86 -1.12
CA ALA A 266 18.67 -11.34 -1.59
C ALA A 266 19.80 -10.36 -1.27
N PHE A 267 19.58 -9.05 -1.50
CA PHE A 267 20.50 -7.98 -1.08
C PHE A 267 20.79 -8.04 0.42
N CYS A 268 19.76 -8.04 1.26
CA CYS A 268 19.92 -8.05 2.72
C CYS A 268 20.72 -9.26 3.22
N LYS A 269 20.47 -10.46 2.66
CA LYS A 269 21.24 -11.66 3.02
C LYS A 269 22.71 -11.53 2.68
N GLN A 270 23.02 -11.09 1.47
CA GLN A 270 24.40 -10.94 1.02
C GLN A 270 25.10 -9.78 1.76
N PHE A 271 24.39 -8.67 2.00
CA PHE A 271 24.92 -7.56 2.80
C PHE A 271 25.25 -7.99 4.24
N ARG A 272 24.38 -8.75 4.90
CA ARG A 272 24.63 -9.24 6.28
C ARG A 272 25.84 -10.18 6.34
N ALA A 273 26.09 -10.95 5.29
CA ALA A 273 27.25 -11.84 5.22
C ALA A 273 28.59 -11.07 5.09
N ASP A 274 28.57 -9.89 4.47
CA ASP A 274 29.74 -9.03 4.28
C ASP A 274 29.39 -7.54 4.38
N PRO A 275 29.03 -7.04 5.59
CA PRO A 275 28.42 -5.73 5.74
C PRO A 275 29.42 -4.58 5.65
N VAL A 276 28.89 -3.36 5.44
CA VAL A 276 29.59 -2.10 5.72
C VAL A 276 29.45 -1.82 7.22
N PRO A 277 30.55 -1.85 8.01
CA PRO A 277 30.46 -1.65 9.44
C PRO A 277 29.87 -0.28 9.81
N GLY A 278 28.95 -0.25 10.75
CA GLY A 278 28.32 0.97 11.26
C GLY A 278 27.25 1.58 10.34
N ALA A 279 26.96 0.98 9.19
CA ALA A 279 25.99 1.54 8.26
C ALA A 279 24.54 1.23 8.66
N ILE A 280 23.67 2.25 8.67
CA ILE A 280 22.22 2.03 8.68
C ILE A 280 21.78 1.69 7.25
N VAL A 281 20.99 0.62 7.10
CA VAL A 281 20.53 0.15 5.80
C VAL A 281 19.01 0.28 5.71
N TYR A 282 18.59 1.03 4.73
CA TYR A 282 17.20 1.21 4.36
C TYR A 282 16.94 0.52 3.02
N VAL A 283 15.98 -0.37 2.98
CA VAL A 283 15.39 -0.93 1.77
C VAL A 283 14.06 -0.26 1.50
N GLN A 284 13.71 -0.04 0.23
CA GLN A 284 12.58 0.83 -0.02
C GLN A 284 11.25 0.07 0.19
N TYR A 285 10.57 -0.31 -0.83
CA TYR A 285 9.17 -0.74 -0.76
C TYR A 285 9.01 -2.27 -0.65
N GLY A 286 9.88 -3.03 -1.29
CA GLY A 286 9.76 -4.50 -1.39
C GLY A 286 9.65 -5.20 -0.04
N ALA A 287 10.24 -4.61 1.01
CA ALA A 287 10.14 -5.14 2.37
C ALA A 287 8.70 -5.15 2.94
N SER A 288 7.76 -4.38 2.36
CA SER A 288 6.35 -4.40 2.77
C SER A 288 5.62 -5.69 2.38
N GLN A 289 6.14 -6.41 1.39
CA GLN A 289 5.54 -7.62 0.86
C GLN A 289 5.85 -8.83 1.76
N PRO A 290 4.90 -9.75 1.95
CA PRO A 290 5.08 -10.94 2.80
C PRO A 290 6.33 -11.74 2.48
N GLU A 291 6.66 -11.87 1.21
CA GLU A 291 7.79 -12.65 0.70
C GLU A 291 9.14 -12.19 1.26
N PHE A 292 9.30 -10.91 1.61
CA PHE A 292 10.55 -10.40 2.16
C PHE A 292 10.96 -11.14 3.44
N LEU A 293 10.03 -11.29 4.39
CA LEU A 293 10.28 -12.03 5.63
C LEU A 293 10.23 -13.55 5.44
N GLU A 294 9.42 -14.05 4.51
CA GLU A 294 9.39 -15.48 4.19
C GLU A 294 10.72 -15.97 3.62
N LEU A 295 11.31 -15.21 2.72
CA LEU A 295 12.61 -15.51 2.10
C LEU A 295 13.78 -15.21 3.03
N GLY A 296 13.69 -14.15 3.81
CA GLY A 296 14.81 -13.59 4.57
C GLY A 296 14.88 -14.07 6.01
N ARG A 297 13.73 -14.22 6.68
CA ARG A 297 13.61 -14.62 8.11
C ARG A 297 14.50 -13.77 9.03
N SER A 298 15.26 -14.40 9.93
CA SER A 298 16.18 -13.72 10.85
C SER A 298 17.32 -12.97 10.15
N ALA A 299 17.62 -13.25 8.90
CA ALA A 299 18.61 -12.48 8.15
C ALA A 299 18.15 -11.04 7.88
N MET A 300 16.85 -10.74 8.05
CA MET A 300 16.29 -9.40 7.87
C MET A 300 16.37 -8.53 9.13
N GLU A 301 16.78 -9.07 10.27
CA GLU A 301 16.90 -8.32 11.52
C GLU A 301 17.76 -7.06 11.35
N GLY A 302 17.28 -5.93 11.86
CA GLY A 302 18.00 -4.66 11.84
C GLY A 302 17.81 -3.82 10.57
N PHE A 303 17.39 -4.40 9.43
CA PHE A 303 17.11 -3.63 8.24
C PHE A 303 15.87 -2.76 8.42
N CYS A 304 15.93 -1.55 7.85
CA CYS A 304 14.85 -0.57 7.92
C CYS A 304 14.18 -0.41 6.56
N TRP A 305 12.92 -0.02 6.56
CA TRP A 305 12.16 0.29 5.36
C TRP A 305 11.06 1.31 5.68
N SER A 306 10.37 1.86 4.69
CA SER A 306 9.24 2.73 4.96
C SER A 306 8.09 2.57 3.96
N THR A 307 6.92 3.09 4.34
CA THR A 307 5.76 3.21 3.48
C THR A 307 5.04 4.54 3.70
N VAL A 308 4.52 5.13 2.63
CA VAL A 308 3.68 6.34 2.67
C VAL A 308 2.20 6.00 2.83
N LEU A 309 1.84 4.72 2.76
CA LEU A 309 0.51 4.20 3.08
C LEU A 309 0.67 2.92 3.89
N GLY A 310 0.50 2.96 5.17
CA GLY A 310 0.67 1.80 6.03
C GLY A 310 -0.27 1.83 7.22
N VAL A 311 -0.63 0.64 7.71
CA VAL A 311 -1.47 0.52 8.90
C VAL A 311 -0.72 1.02 10.12
N TYR A 312 -1.27 2.02 10.81
CA TYR A 312 -0.62 2.63 11.98
C TYR A 312 -0.50 1.68 13.18
N GLY A 313 0.43 1.98 14.08
CA GLY A 313 0.59 1.31 15.37
C GLY A 313 -0.37 1.81 16.46
N ASP A 314 -1.40 2.58 16.10
CA ASP A 314 -2.40 3.08 17.02
C ASP A 314 -3.49 2.03 17.34
N LYS A 315 -4.40 2.39 18.23
CA LYS A 315 -5.50 1.50 18.66
C LYS A 315 -6.38 1.02 17.49
N MET A 316 -6.61 1.88 16.48
CA MET A 316 -7.41 1.54 15.31
C MET A 316 -6.67 0.54 14.42
N GLY A 317 -5.40 0.78 14.14
CA GLY A 317 -4.56 -0.12 13.35
C GLY A 317 -4.35 -1.48 14.03
N GLU A 318 -4.15 -1.50 15.35
CA GLU A 318 -4.02 -2.75 16.09
C GLU A 318 -5.32 -3.57 16.10
N GLN A 319 -6.49 -2.92 16.18
CA GLN A 319 -7.77 -3.61 16.05
C GLN A 319 -7.95 -4.17 14.64
N PHE A 320 -7.62 -3.39 13.61
CA PHE A 320 -7.66 -3.85 12.22
C PHE A 320 -6.80 -5.10 12.00
N ARG A 321 -5.55 -5.11 12.50
CA ARG A 321 -4.67 -6.28 12.40
C ARG A 321 -5.28 -7.54 13.00
N LYS A 322 -5.93 -7.41 14.16
CA LYS A 322 -6.62 -8.54 14.83
C LYS A 322 -7.78 -9.06 13.99
N ASP A 323 -8.61 -8.16 13.47
CA ASP A 323 -9.78 -8.52 12.67
C ASP A 323 -9.38 -9.14 11.33
N TYR A 324 -8.34 -8.58 10.69
CA TYR A 324 -7.79 -9.11 9.45
C TYR A 324 -7.26 -10.53 9.64
N LEU A 325 -6.38 -10.77 10.61
CA LEU A 325 -5.81 -12.09 10.88
C LEU A 325 -6.85 -13.11 11.32
N LYS A 326 -7.91 -12.68 11.99
CA LYS A 326 -9.05 -13.55 12.32
C LYS A 326 -9.82 -13.99 11.08
N ARG A 327 -10.01 -13.09 10.11
CA ARG A 327 -10.77 -13.35 8.88
C ARG A 327 -9.95 -14.08 7.82
N PHE A 328 -8.67 -13.78 7.71
CA PHE A 328 -7.73 -14.27 6.70
C PHE A 328 -6.46 -14.85 7.34
N PRO A 329 -6.57 -15.91 8.15
CA PRO A 329 -5.42 -16.46 8.86
C PRO A 329 -4.36 -17.07 7.94
N GLU A 330 -4.74 -17.47 6.72
CA GLU A 330 -3.86 -18.03 5.68
C GLU A 330 -2.98 -16.97 5.02
N PHE A 331 -3.38 -15.70 5.09
CA PHE A 331 -2.62 -14.56 4.56
C PHE A 331 -1.78 -13.85 5.63
N GLY A 332 -1.86 -14.29 6.87
CA GLY A 332 -0.91 -13.92 7.90
C GLY A 332 0.44 -14.55 7.56
N THR A 333 1.40 -13.72 7.18
CA THR A 333 2.75 -14.13 6.82
C THR A 333 3.49 -14.74 8.01
N TYR A 334 4.71 -15.17 7.77
CA TYR A 334 5.63 -15.82 8.71
C TYR A 334 5.29 -15.57 10.19
N LYS A 335 4.94 -16.63 10.92
CA LYS A 335 4.48 -16.60 12.34
C LYS A 335 3.18 -15.82 12.62
N LYS A 336 2.29 -15.66 11.65
CA LYS A 336 0.98 -14.99 11.77
C LYS A 336 1.05 -13.49 12.13
N ASN A 337 2.20 -12.85 12.03
CA ASN A 337 2.41 -11.47 12.46
C ASN A 337 2.85 -10.50 11.37
N THR A 338 3.01 -10.99 10.14
CA THR A 338 3.50 -10.22 9.02
C THR A 338 2.48 -10.28 7.87
N MET A 339 1.30 -9.73 8.07
CA MET A 339 0.43 -9.40 6.95
C MET A 339 1.08 -8.27 6.15
N GLY A 340 0.77 -8.17 4.87
CA GLY A 340 1.07 -6.98 4.11
C GLY A 340 0.52 -5.76 4.84
N LEU A 341 1.38 -4.85 5.27
CA LEU A 341 0.99 -3.73 6.13
C LEU A 341 0.48 -2.52 5.34
N VAL A 342 0.49 -2.62 4.01
CA VAL A 342 0.25 -1.51 3.10
C VAL A 342 -1.14 -1.62 2.49
N TYR A 343 -1.32 -2.48 1.53
CA TYR A 343 -2.56 -2.53 0.75
C TYR A 343 -3.74 -3.16 1.47
N THR A 344 -3.52 -3.98 2.51
CA THR A 344 -4.63 -4.47 3.34
C THR A 344 -5.42 -3.34 3.97
N GLY A 345 -4.71 -2.38 4.58
CA GLY A 345 -5.31 -1.20 5.19
C GLY A 345 -5.89 -0.25 4.16
N ASN A 346 -5.21 -0.05 3.04
CA ASN A 346 -5.67 0.84 1.97
C ASN A 346 -7.01 0.37 1.38
N GLY A 347 -7.14 -0.91 1.02
CA GLY A 347 -8.40 -1.46 0.52
C GLY A 347 -9.54 -1.35 1.56
N TYR A 348 -9.24 -1.62 2.83
CA TYR A 348 -10.18 -1.46 3.92
C TYR A 348 -10.66 0.00 4.07
N ASP A 349 -9.74 0.95 4.03
CA ASP A 349 -10.02 2.37 4.20
C ASP A 349 -10.81 2.95 3.02
N ILE A 350 -10.47 2.60 1.78
CA ILE A 350 -11.20 3.06 0.59
C ILE A 350 -12.67 2.65 0.67
N ILE A 351 -12.97 1.40 1.03
CA ILE A 351 -14.35 0.93 1.15
C ILE A 351 -15.11 1.65 2.27
N ASN A 352 -14.48 1.84 3.43
CA ASN A 352 -15.09 2.57 4.54
C ASN A 352 -15.31 4.05 4.18
N TYR A 353 -14.38 4.66 3.46
CA TYR A 353 -14.50 6.04 3.00
C TYR A 353 -15.66 6.21 2.00
N LEU A 354 -15.77 5.32 1.01
CA LEU A 354 -16.90 5.31 0.08
C LEU A 354 -18.23 5.17 0.83
N ALA A 355 -18.32 4.23 1.75
CA ALA A 355 -19.53 4.01 2.54
C ALA A 355 -19.90 5.24 3.41
N ALA A 356 -18.91 5.84 4.07
CA ALA A 356 -19.10 7.05 4.86
C ALA A 356 -19.55 8.23 3.98
N SER A 357 -18.95 8.39 2.80
CA SER A 357 -19.29 9.45 1.85
C SER A 357 -20.73 9.33 1.35
N TRP A 358 -21.16 8.14 0.92
CA TRP A 358 -22.53 7.93 0.44
C TRP A 358 -23.59 8.15 1.53
N ASN A 359 -23.30 7.73 2.78
CA ASN A 359 -24.17 8.03 3.90
C ASN A 359 -24.28 9.53 4.20
N ALA A 360 -23.15 10.27 4.11
CA ALA A 360 -23.12 11.71 4.33
C ALA A 360 -23.80 12.48 3.18
N THR A 361 -23.54 12.14 1.93
CA THR A 361 -24.11 12.82 0.76
C THR A 361 -25.61 12.58 0.62
N LYS A 362 -26.12 11.48 1.16
CA LYS A 362 -27.57 11.25 1.25
C LYS A 362 -28.30 12.36 2.03
N ALA A 363 -27.70 12.86 3.10
CA ALA A 363 -28.26 13.99 3.85
C ALA A 363 -28.30 15.29 3.03
N LEU A 364 -27.50 15.37 1.96
CA LEU A 364 -27.48 16.47 0.97
C LEU A 364 -28.44 16.22 -0.22
N GLY A 365 -29.22 15.13 -0.19
CA GLY A 365 -30.14 14.76 -1.26
C GLY A 365 -29.52 14.05 -2.46
N LEU A 366 -28.26 13.60 -2.35
CA LEU A 366 -27.58 12.87 -3.43
C LEU A 366 -27.85 11.37 -3.36
N ASN A 367 -27.83 10.71 -4.50
CA ASN A 367 -27.82 9.26 -4.63
C ASN A 367 -26.39 8.75 -4.88
N VAL A 368 -26.19 7.45 -4.73
CA VAL A 368 -24.90 6.79 -5.00
C VAL A 368 -24.44 7.04 -6.45
N GLU A 369 -25.40 7.12 -7.35
CA GLU A 369 -25.21 7.31 -8.79
C GLU A 369 -24.91 8.79 -9.20
N ASP A 370 -24.97 9.74 -8.26
CA ASP A 370 -24.53 11.14 -8.48
C ASP A 370 -22.99 11.25 -8.45
N PHE A 371 -22.32 10.56 -9.35
CA PHE A 371 -20.88 10.26 -9.35
C PHE A 371 -19.98 11.48 -9.16
N GLU A 372 -20.13 12.53 -10.01
CA GLU A 372 -19.28 13.72 -9.93
C GLU A 372 -19.44 14.49 -8.60
N LYS A 373 -20.68 14.56 -8.10
CA LYS A 373 -20.95 15.22 -6.82
C LYS A 373 -20.39 14.43 -5.65
N ASN A 374 -20.53 13.10 -5.69
CA ASN A 374 -19.94 12.20 -4.69
C ASN A 374 -18.41 12.31 -4.71
N SER A 375 -17.78 12.29 -5.88
CA SER A 375 -16.31 12.45 -6.02
C SER A 375 -15.85 13.81 -5.47
N THR A 376 -16.59 14.88 -5.77
CA THR A 376 -16.31 16.22 -5.24
C THR A 376 -16.44 16.26 -3.72
N TRP A 377 -17.45 15.61 -3.17
CA TRP A 377 -17.62 15.52 -1.72
C TRP A 377 -16.49 14.74 -1.06
N ILE A 378 -16.14 13.56 -1.60
CA ILE A 378 -15.02 12.74 -1.12
C ILE A 378 -13.75 13.58 -1.07
N ARG A 379 -13.39 14.24 -2.17
CA ARG A 379 -12.19 15.06 -2.25
C ARG A 379 -12.11 16.12 -1.14
N LYS A 380 -13.25 16.78 -0.83
CA LYS A 380 -13.33 17.92 0.10
C LYS A 380 -13.53 17.55 1.56
N ASN A 381 -13.75 16.30 1.88
CA ASN A 381 -14.06 15.87 3.23
C ASN A 381 -13.10 14.76 3.66
N PRO A 382 -12.02 15.10 4.36
CA PRO A 382 -11.00 14.14 4.75
C PRO A 382 -11.57 12.94 5.52
N PHE A 383 -10.94 11.79 5.37
CA PHE A 383 -11.32 10.56 6.06
C PHE A 383 -10.13 9.98 6.83
N ARG A 384 -10.31 9.75 8.14
CA ARG A 384 -9.33 9.06 8.98
C ARG A 384 -9.58 7.56 8.95
N GLY A 385 -8.72 6.84 8.25
CA GLY A 385 -8.68 5.38 8.18
C GLY A 385 -7.57 4.75 9.03
N VAL A 386 -7.36 3.45 8.90
CA VAL A 386 -6.28 2.72 9.60
C VAL A 386 -4.89 3.07 9.06
N CYS A 387 -4.82 3.52 7.80
CA CYS A 387 -3.57 3.98 7.15
C CYS A 387 -3.29 5.48 7.32
N GLY A 388 -4.18 6.24 7.96
CA GLY A 388 -3.97 7.67 8.15
C GLY A 388 -5.13 8.53 7.68
N ASN A 389 -4.86 9.83 7.53
CA ASN A 389 -5.86 10.81 7.12
C ASN A 389 -5.75 11.07 5.62
N MET A 390 -6.78 10.69 4.88
CA MET A 390 -6.89 10.90 3.43
C MET A 390 -7.49 12.28 3.16
N ASP A 391 -6.67 13.33 3.20
CA ASP A 391 -7.04 14.69 2.81
C ASP A 391 -6.51 14.97 1.40
N MET A 392 -7.42 14.95 0.42
CA MET A 392 -7.11 15.07 -1.01
C MET A 392 -7.58 16.40 -1.62
N ASP A 393 -7.97 17.40 -0.80
CA ASP A 393 -8.41 18.71 -1.32
C ASP A 393 -7.23 19.61 -1.69
N ASN A 394 -6.43 19.15 -2.64
CA ASN A 394 -5.28 19.86 -3.19
C ASN A 394 -5.19 19.67 -4.71
N GLU A 395 -4.25 20.37 -5.37
CA GLU A 395 -4.11 20.33 -6.82
C GLU A 395 -3.70 18.96 -7.39
N PHE A 396 -3.04 18.14 -6.57
CA PHE A 396 -2.62 16.78 -6.94
C PHE A 396 -3.68 15.72 -6.68
N GLN A 397 -4.78 16.06 -6.02
CA GLN A 397 -5.83 15.11 -5.61
C GLN A 397 -5.25 13.86 -4.91
N GLU A 398 -4.16 14.03 -4.16
CA GLU A 398 -3.49 13.00 -3.38
C GLU A 398 -3.55 13.33 -1.88
N ALA A 399 -3.50 12.32 -1.01
CA ALA A 399 -3.45 12.55 0.41
C ALA A 399 -2.23 13.39 0.81
N LEU A 400 -2.41 14.32 1.76
CA LEU A 400 -1.30 15.12 2.29
C LEU A 400 -0.30 14.23 3.01
N HIS A 401 0.98 14.42 2.76
CA HIS A 401 2.04 13.69 3.43
C HIS A 401 2.35 14.25 4.83
N PHE A 402 2.73 13.39 5.77
CA PHE A 402 3.32 13.73 7.06
C PHE A 402 4.56 12.85 7.32
N PRO A 403 5.66 13.37 7.89
CA PRO A 403 5.85 14.75 8.32
C PRO A 403 6.09 15.72 7.17
N ASP A 404 5.94 17.02 7.46
CA ASP A 404 6.32 18.09 6.54
C ASP A 404 7.83 18.02 6.27
N ASN A 405 8.20 17.68 5.04
CA ASN A 405 9.59 17.63 4.58
C ASN A 405 10.00 18.89 3.77
N GLY A 406 9.09 19.86 3.69
CA GLY A 406 9.31 21.17 3.07
C GLY A 406 9.26 21.23 1.55
N PHE A 407 8.75 20.16 0.86
CA PHE A 407 8.62 20.16 -0.61
C PHE A 407 7.21 20.45 -1.13
N GLY A 408 6.25 20.68 -0.25
CA GLY A 408 4.85 20.97 -0.60
C GLY A 408 3.94 19.74 -0.56
N ASN A 409 2.63 19.98 -0.60
CA ASN A 409 1.56 19.00 -0.47
C ASN A 409 1.69 18.12 0.80
N GLN A 410 1.90 18.79 1.94
CA GLN A 410 2.24 18.16 3.20
C GLN A 410 1.51 18.79 4.37
N SER A 411 1.46 18.06 5.46
CA SER A 411 0.92 18.52 6.72
C SER A 411 2.01 18.60 7.79
N SER A 412 1.98 19.68 8.56
CA SER A 412 2.82 19.82 9.77
C SER A 412 2.27 19.03 10.97
N THR A 413 1.07 18.47 10.86
CA THR A 413 0.42 17.72 11.93
C THR A 413 0.06 16.29 11.47
N HIS A 414 0.29 15.32 12.35
CA HIS A 414 -0.06 13.93 12.10
C HIS A 414 -1.57 13.68 11.96
N ASN A 415 -2.41 14.58 12.47
CA ASN A 415 -3.86 14.45 12.38
C ASN A 415 -4.42 14.79 10.99
N ASN A 416 -3.70 15.60 10.21
CA ASN A 416 -4.16 16.09 8.92
C ASN A 416 -3.45 15.44 7.73
N GLY A 417 -2.26 14.85 7.95
CA GLY A 417 -1.49 14.17 6.93
C GLY A 417 -1.46 12.65 7.11
N MET A 418 -1.19 11.95 6.03
CA MET A 418 -0.90 10.52 6.04
C MET A 418 0.58 10.31 6.38
N GLY A 419 0.85 9.58 7.47
CA GLY A 419 2.20 9.40 7.99
C GLY A 419 3.03 8.45 7.14
N GLN A 420 4.22 8.88 6.75
CA GLN A 420 5.22 7.94 6.26
C GLN A 420 5.77 7.15 7.44
N LEU A 421 5.51 5.85 7.44
CA LEU A 421 5.91 4.95 8.52
C LEU A 421 7.27 4.34 8.20
N PHE A 422 8.26 4.62 9.05
CA PHE A 422 9.55 3.93 8.99
C PHE A 422 9.54 2.77 9.96
N CYS A 423 9.87 1.62 9.45
CA CYS A 423 9.89 0.36 10.17
C CYS A 423 11.31 -0.19 10.28
N GLN A 424 11.58 -0.95 11.32
CA GLN A 424 12.73 -1.83 11.42
C GLN A 424 12.25 -3.26 11.62
N ILE A 425 12.95 -4.22 11.04
CA ILE A 425 12.71 -5.63 11.33
C ILE A 425 13.30 -5.95 12.69
N GLN A 426 12.42 -6.34 13.63
CA GLN A 426 12.75 -6.71 15.01
C GLN A 426 11.98 -7.98 15.38
N ASP A 427 12.65 -9.03 15.86
CA ASP A 427 12.06 -10.34 16.14
C ASP A 427 11.32 -10.95 14.94
N VAL A 428 11.88 -10.76 13.73
CA VAL A 428 11.30 -11.15 12.45
C VAL A 428 9.90 -10.55 12.23
N GLN A 429 9.69 -9.30 12.68
CA GLN A 429 8.46 -8.55 12.53
C GLN A 429 8.74 -7.12 12.08
N HIS A 430 7.82 -6.56 11.34
CA HIS A 430 7.84 -5.13 11.02
C HIS A 430 7.42 -4.33 12.27
N LYS A 431 8.30 -3.50 12.80
CA LYS A 431 8.01 -2.60 13.91
C LYS A 431 8.16 -1.16 13.44
N ILE A 432 7.08 -0.41 13.51
CA ILE A 432 7.12 1.04 13.24
C ILE A 432 7.98 1.69 14.31
N ILE A 433 9.06 2.36 13.89
CA ILE A 433 10.02 3.03 14.77
C ILE A 433 9.95 4.57 14.66
N TRP A 434 9.33 5.09 13.59
CA TRP A 434 9.18 6.53 13.36
C TRP A 434 8.06 6.80 12.34
N PRO A 435 7.29 7.92 12.41
CA PRO A 435 7.31 8.97 13.45
C PRO A 435 6.85 8.46 14.82
N ASN A 436 7.25 9.17 15.88
CA ASN A 436 6.96 8.76 17.27
C ASN A 436 5.46 8.62 17.56
N ASP A 437 4.63 9.45 16.90
CA ASP A 437 3.16 9.45 17.06
C ASP A 437 2.50 8.12 16.68
N TYR A 438 3.17 7.32 15.83
CA TYR A 438 2.65 6.06 15.30
C TYR A 438 3.55 4.86 15.62
N SER A 439 4.65 5.10 16.37
CA SER A 439 5.66 4.06 16.63
C SER A 439 5.14 2.95 17.52
N GLN A 440 5.54 1.71 17.21
CA GLN A 440 5.30 0.50 17.99
C GLN A 440 6.53 0.11 18.82
N SER A 441 7.70 0.59 18.41
CA SER A 441 8.99 0.28 19.02
C SER A 441 9.96 1.43 18.83
N LYS A 442 11.14 1.30 19.42
CA LYS A 442 12.29 2.19 19.18
C LYS A 442 13.28 1.51 18.24
N LEU A 443 14.14 2.31 17.62
CA LEU A 443 15.29 1.79 16.88
C LEU A 443 16.11 0.86 17.78
N GLN A 444 16.49 -0.30 17.27
CA GLN A 444 17.40 -1.24 17.93
C GLN A 444 18.71 -1.33 17.17
N GLY A 445 19.81 -1.57 17.89
CA GLY A 445 21.11 -1.85 17.28
C GLY A 445 21.09 -3.18 16.52
N CYS A 446 21.98 -3.32 15.55
CA CYS A 446 22.19 -4.55 14.81
C CYS A 446 23.66 -4.99 14.85
N ASP A 447 23.91 -6.22 14.43
CA ASP A 447 25.20 -6.90 14.60
C ASP A 447 26.37 -6.32 13.80
N TRP A 448 26.12 -5.46 12.82
CA TRP A 448 27.17 -4.79 12.03
C TRP A 448 27.39 -3.31 12.40
N TRP A 449 26.71 -2.77 13.42
CA TRP A 449 26.92 -1.39 13.92
C TRP A 449 28.04 -1.27 14.95
#